data_f0dbc6550104ddb3da9f89390ed4e1b2
#
_entry.id   f0dbc6550104ddb3da9f89390ed4e1b2
#
_cell.length_a   1.000
_cell.length_b   1.000
_cell.length_c   1.000
_cell.angle_alpha   90.00
_cell.angle_beta   90.00
_cell.angle_gamma   90.00
#
_symmetry.space_group_name_H-M   'P 1'
#
loop_
_entity.id
_entity.type
_entity.pdbx_description
1 polymer ?
#
loop_
_entity_poly.entity_id
_entity_poly.type
_entity_poly.pdbx_seq_one_letter_code
_entity_poly.pdbx_strand_id
1 'polypeptide(L)'
;MILVNFSYLLTADLIIQLSELLGEPISQVIPVTQKFDEQQPFGPQLAALLETIDLTAQQWQSEPIMVALPSLNFIAAVLLAELHGRMGYFPLVVRTRPAPGSAPRRYEVAELLDLQSIREAARRQR
;
A
#
# COMPACT_ATOMS: atom_id res chain seq x y z
N MET A 1 13.33 -2.93 1.51
CA MET A 1 11.88 -2.62 1.58
C MET A 1 11.17 -3.17 0.37
N ILE A 2 10.15 -3.97 0.58
CA ILE A 2 9.29 -4.51 -0.47
C ILE A 2 8.11 -3.56 -0.65
N LEU A 3 7.83 -3.14 -1.88
CA LEU A 3 6.67 -2.32 -2.22
C LEU A 3 5.63 -3.18 -2.94
N VAL A 4 4.48 -3.39 -2.30
CA VAL A 4 3.35 -4.06 -2.93
C VAL A 4 2.45 -2.97 -3.52
N ASN A 5 2.34 -2.94 -4.83
CA ASN A 5 1.72 -1.85 -5.56
C ASN A 5 0.34 -2.22 -6.09
N PHE A 6 -0.72 -1.71 -5.44
CA PHE A 6 -2.10 -1.86 -5.89
C PHE A 6 -2.58 -0.63 -6.67
N SER A 7 -1.69 0.33 -6.91
CA SER A 7 -2.02 1.61 -7.55
C SER A 7 -1.62 1.63 -9.02
N TYR A 8 -2.45 2.27 -9.86
CA TYR A 8 -2.09 2.53 -11.25
C TYR A 8 -1.21 3.77 -11.42
N LEU A 9 -1.02 4.56 -10.36
CA LEU A 9 -0.34 5.86 -10.44
C LEU A 9 1.16 5.79 -10.13
N LEU A 10 1.69 4.63 -9.77
CA LEU A 10 3.07 4.50 -9.36
C LEU A 10 3.99 4.41 -10.58
N THR A 11 4.87 5.41 -10.73
CA THR A 11 5.86 5.51 -11.80
C THR A 11 7.26 5.25 -11.27
N ALA A 12 8.23 5.07 -12.19
CA ALA A 12 9.65 4.93 -11.81
C ALA A 12 10.14 6.15 -11.00
N ASP A 13 9.69 7.35 -11.35
CA ASP A 13 10.04 8.57 -10.63
C ASP A 13 9.52 8.57 -9.20
N LEU A 14 8.29 8.11 -8.98
CA LEU A 14 7.73 7.97 -7.63
C LEU A 14 8.49 6.95 -6.80
N ILE A 15 8.97 5.87 -7.41
CA ILE A 15 9.79 4.86 -6.71
C ILE A 15 11.12 5.48 -6.25
N ILE A 16 11.73 6.33 -7.08
CA ILE A 16 12.94 7.06 -6.70
C ILE A 16 12.66 7.99 -5.51
N GLN A 17 11.56 8.75 -5.56
CA GLN A 17 11.15 9.61 -4.45
C GLN A 17 10.92 8.81 -3.15
N LEU A 18 10.31 7.64 -3.26
CA LEU A 18 10.08 6.75 -2.11
C LEU A 18 11.41 6.30 -1.49
N SER A 19 12.36 5.89 -2.30
CA SER A 19 13.69 5.46 -1.84
C SER A 19 14.41 6.59 -1.11
N GLU A 20 14.33 7.80 -1.64
CA GLU A 20 14.94 8.99 -1.01
C GLU A 20 14.29 9.31 0.33
N LEU A 21 12.96 9.32 0.38
CA LEU A 21 12.21 9.62 1.60
C LEU A 21 12.41 8.55 2.67
N LEU A 22 12.47 7.29 2.26
CA LEU A 22 12.67 6.15 3.16
C LEU A 22 14.11 6.07 3.68
N GLY A 23 15.08 6.56 2.90
CA GLY A 23 16.51 6.48 3.21
C GLY A 23 17.12 5.11 2.93
N GLU A 24 16.42 4.26 2.17
CA GLU A 24 16.92 2.95 1.75
C GLU A 24 16.31 2.58 0.40
N PRO A 25 16.95 1.67 -0.37
CA PRO A 25 16.41 1.27 -1.66
C PRO A 25 15.15 0.43 -1.53
N ILE A 26 14.27 0.54 -2.53
CA ILE A 26 13.17 -0.40 -2.72
C ILE A 26 13.76 -1.64 -3.39
N SER A 27 13.84 -2.74 -2.65
CA SER A 27 14.51 -3.97 -3.12
C SER A 27 13.64 -4.76 -4.11
N GLN A 28 12.33 -4.62 -4.01
CA GLN A 28 11.39 -5.35 -4.84
C GLN A 28 10.10 -4.56 -4.97
N VAL A 29 9.55 -4.49 -6.20
CA VAL A 29 8.24 -3.93 -6.46
C VAL A 29 7.35 -5.06 -6.98
N ILE A 30 6.27 -5.33 -6.28
CA ILE A 30 5.30 -6.37 -6.69
C ILE A 30 4.05 -5.65 -7.21
N PRO A 31 3.85 -5.59 -8.53
CA PRO A 31 2.63 -5.00 -9.07
C PRO A 31 1.46 -5.96 -8.86
N VAL A 32 0.33 -5.41 -8.40
CA VAL A 32 -0.89 -6.17 -8.19
C VAL A 32 -2.02 -5.41 -8.85
N THR A 33 -2.48 -5.92 -9.97
CA THR A 33 -3.56 -5.29 -10.72
C THR A 33 -4.69 -6.28 -10.89
N GLN A 34 -5.90 -5.85 -10.55
CA GLN A 34 -7.11 -6.63 -10.77
C GLN A 34 -8.30 -5.72 -10.88
N LYS A 35 -9.22 -6.09 -11.74
CA LYS A 35 -10.53 -5.46 -11.85
C LYS A 35 -11.47 -6.17 -10.88
N PHE A 36 -12.12 -5.40 -10.00
CA PHE A 36 -13.09 -5.93 -9.04
C PHE A 36 -14.49 -5.89 -9.63
N ASP A 37 -15.26 -6.93 -9.35
CA ASP A 37 -16.66 -7.01 -9.72
C ASP A 37 -17.49 -6.29 -8.63
N GLU A 38 -18.02 -5.13 -8.98
CA GLU A 38 -18.78 -4.31 -8.03
C GLU A 38 -20.15 -4.90 -7.67
N GLN A 39 -20.59 -5.94 -8.41
CA GLN A 39 -21.84 -6.64 -8.13
C GLN A 39 -21.68 -7.75 -7.09
N GLN A 40 -20.46 -8.05 -6.68
CA GLN A 40 -20.14 -9.10 -5.73
C GLN A 40 -19.42 -8.52 -4.50
N PRO A 41 -19.50 -9.20 -3.34
CA PRO A 41 -18.77 -8.77 -2.14
C PRO A 41 -17.27 -8.63 -2.40
N PHE A 42 -16.66 -7.58 -1.86
CA PHE A 42 -15.23 -7.29 -2.07
C PHE A 42 -14.31 -8.15 -1.20
N GLY A 43 -14.74 -8.54 -0.02
CA GLY A 43 -13.91 -9.32 0.90
C GLY A 43 -13.32 -10.58 0.26
N PRO A 44 -14.17 -11.49 -0.27
CA PRO A 44 -13.68 -12.71 -0.92
C PRO A 44 -12.80 -12.43 -2.15
N GLN A 45 -13.11 -11.39 -2.93
CA GLN A 45 -12.32 -11.03 -4.10
C GLN A 45 -10.93 -10.59 -3.69
N LEU A 46 -10.82 -9.78 -2.65
CA LEU A 46 -9.53 -9.29 -2.18
C LEU A 46 -8.73 -10.42 -1.52
N ALA A 47 -9.35 -11.26 -0.72
CA ALA A 47 -8.67 -12.41 -0.12
C ALA A 47 -8.07 -13.31 -1.19
N ALA A 48 -8.82 -13.60 -2.26
CA ALA A 48 -8.34 -14.39 -3.39
C ALA A 48 -7.18 -13.70 -4.11
N LEU A 49 -7.26 -12.37 -4.29
CA LEU A 49 -6.19 -11.59 -4.92
C LEU A 49 -4.89 -11.68 -4.12
N LEU A 50 -4.97 -11.57 -2.80
CA LEU A 50 -3.78 -11.64 -1.94
C LEU A 50 -3.10 -13.01 -2.02
N GLU A 51 -3.85 -14.08 -2.23
CA GLU A 51 -3.28 -15.42 -2.42
C GLU A 51 -2.48 -15.55 -3.72
N THR A 52 -2.69 -14.67 -4.70
CA THR A 52 -1.90 -14.67 -5.95
C THR A 52 -0.56 -13.97 -5.82
N ILE A 53 -0.34 -13.22 -4.74
CA ILE A 53 0.91 -12.50 -4.51
C ILE A 53 1.97 -13.49 -4.03
N ASP A 54 3.15 -13.44 -4.66
CA ASP A 54 4.26 -14.33 -4.34
C ASP A 54 5.00 -13.88 -3.07
N LEU A 55 4.30 -13.94 -1.94
CA LEU A 55 4.84 -13.73 -0.60
C LEU A 55 4.29 -14.83 0.30
N THR A 56 5.17 -15.51 1.00
CA THR A 56 4.76 -16.53 1.97
C THR A 56 4.15 -15.87 3.22
N ALA A 57 3.42 -16.65 4.02
CA ALA A 57 2.88 -16.17 5.28
C ALA A 57 3.99 -15.60 6.19
N GLN A 58 5.15 -16.25 6.22
CA GLN A 58 6.30 -15.79 7.00
C GLN A 58 6.83 -14.46 6.47
N GLN A 59 6.91 -14.29 5.15
CA GLN A 59 7.37 -13.04 4.54
C GLN A 59 6.43 -11.88 4.85
N TRP A 60 5.12 -12.09 4.81
CA TRP A 60 4.15 -11.08 5.22
C TRP A 60 4.38 -10.62 6.67
N GLN A 61 4.80 -11.52 7.54
CA GLN A 61 4.98 -11.23 8.96
C GLN A 61 6.35 -10.64 9.30
N SER A 62 7.39 -10.97 8.54
CA SER A 62 8.77 -10.66 8.91
C SER A 62 9.48 -9.68 8.00
N GLU A 63 9.09 -9.57 6.73
CA GLU A 63 9.74 -8.64 5.79
C GLU A 63 9.23 -7.21 5.95
N PRO A 64 10.08 -6.20 5.73
CA PRO A 64 9.62 -4.82 5.70
C PRO A 64 8.79 -4.58 4.43
N ILE A 65 7.52 -4.23 4.61
CA ILE A 65 6.56 -4.08 3.52
C ILE A 65 5.92 -2.69 3.55
N MET A 66 5.86 -2.07 2.38
CA MET A 66 5.18 -0.82 2.11
C MET A 66 4.13 -1.06 1.02
N VAL A 67 3.02 -0.36 1.09
CA VAL A 67 1.89 -0.56 0.19
C VAL A 67 1.47 0.74 -0.47
N ALA A 68 1.27 0.69 -1.78
CA ALA A 68 0.55 1.74 -2.51
C ALA A 68 -0.89 1.25 -2.68
N LEU A 69 -1.85 1.98 -2.11
CA LEU A 69 -3.25 1.55 -2.04
C LEU A 69 -3.97 1.64 -3.39
N PRO A 70 -4.98 0.79 -3.62
CA PRO A 70 -5.87 0.95 -4.76
C PRO A 70 -6.73 2.20 -4.60
N SER A 71 -7.24 2.73 -5.73
CA SER A 71 -8.04 3.96 -5.73
C SER A 71 -9.46 3.79 -5.17
N LEU A 72 -10.01 2.58 -5.18
CA LEU A 72 -11.33 2.29 -4.62
C LEU A 72 -11.26 2.27 -3.10
N ASN A 73 -11.94 3.21 -2.44
CA ASN A 73 -11.85 3.36 -1.00
C ASN A 73 -12.33 2.14 -0.20
N PHE A 74 -13.38 1.47 -0.66
CA PHE A 74 -13.87 0.26 0.01
C PHE A 74 -12.90 -0.89 -0.10
N ILE A 75 -12.26 -1.05 -1.26
CA ILE A 75 -11.21 -2.06 -1.45
C ILE A 75 -10.01 -1.74 -0.56
N ALA A 76 -9.61 -0.47 -0.49
CA ALA A 76 -8.50 -0.05 0.37
C ALA A 76 -8.77 -0.38 1.85
N ALA A 77 -9.99 -0.15 2.32
CA ALA A 77 -10.38 -0.48 3.69
C ALA A 77 -10.28 -1.99 3.97
N VAL A 78 -10.82 -2.81 3.08
CA VAL A 78 -10.75 -4.27 3.21
C VAL A 78 -9.31 -4.76 3.13
N LEU A 79 -8.51 -4.18 2.23
CA LEU A 79 -7.09 -4.50 2.09
C LEU A 79 -6.33 -4.27 3.39
N LEU A 80 -6.53 -3.12 4.03
CA LEU A 80 -5.83 -2.80 5.28
C LEU A 80 -6.21 -3.77 6.40
N ALA A 81 -7.48 -4.17 6.49
CA ALA A 81 -7.92 -5.16 7.47
C ALA A 81 -7.26 -6.53 7.21
N GLU A 82 -7.24 -6.97 5.95
CA GLU A 82 -6.60 -8.24 5.55
C GLU A 82 -5.10 -8.22 5.86
N LEU A 83 -4.42 -7.13 5.51
CA LEU A 83 -2.98 -7.02 5.74
C LEU A 83 -2.64 -7.00 7.22
N HIS A 84 -3.41 -6.28 8.04
CA HIS A 84 -3.21 -6.28 9.48
C HIS A 84 -3.37 -7.70 10.06
N GLY A 85 -4.37 -8.44 9.59
CA GLY A 85 -4.58 -9.82 10.00
C GLY A 85 -3.43 -10.75 9.61
N ARG A 86 -2.91 -10.58 8.39
CA ARG A 86 -1.83 -11.43 7.87
C ARG A 86 -0.46 -11.08 8.43
N MET A 87 -0.21 -9.79 8.66
CA MET A 87 1.09 -9.27 9.11
C MET A 87 1.19 -9.16 10.64
N GLY A 88 0.08 -8.96 11.33
CA GLY A 88 0.05 -8.66 12.76
C GLY A 88 0.24 -7.19 13.10
N TYR A 89 0.44 -6.33 12.09
CA TYR A 89 0.59 -4.88 12.21
C TYR A 89 0.24 -4.24 10.86
N PHE A 90 0.12 -2.91 10.84
CA PHE A 90 -0.13 -2.20 9.59
C PHE A 90 1.18 -1.93 8.83
N PRO A 91 1.21 -2.14 7.51
CA PRO A 91 2.36 -1.72 6.70
C PRO A 91 2.42 -0.20 6.58
N LEU A 92 3.58 0.32 6.16
CA LEU A 92 3.66 1.71 5.70
C LEU A 92 2.82 1.86 4.44
N VAL A 93 2.15 3.01 4.31
CA VAL A 93 1.30 3.32 3.16
C VAL A 93 1.80 4.58 2.47
N VAL A 94 1.95 4.49 1.15
CA VAL A 94 2.38 5.61 0.32
C VAL A 94 1.20 6.54 0.08
N ARG A 95 1.37 7.84 0.39
CA ARG A 95 0.41 8.86 -0.03
C ARG A 95 1.05 9.72 -1.12
N THR A 96 0.39 9.79 -2.26
CA THR A 96 0.77 10.67 -3.36
C THR A 96 -0.17 11.84 -3.46
N ARG A 97 0.28 12.91 -4.13
CA ARG A 97 -0.55 14.08 -4.42
C ARG A 97 -0.13 14.67 -5.76
N PRO A 98 -1.00 15.46 -6.41
CA PRO A 98 -0.60 16.19 -7.61
C PRO A 98 0.55 17.16 -7.30
N ALA A 99 1.59 17.16 -8.14
CA ALA A 99 2.70 18.10 -8.00
C ALA A 99 2.22 19.51 -8.39
N PRO A 100 2.48 20.56 -7.55
CA PRO A 100 2.03 21.91 -7.85
C PRO A 100 2.59 22.43 -9.18
N GLY A 101 1.73 23.10 -9.95
CA GLY A 101 2.13 23.75 -11.21
C GLY A 101 2.52 22.83 -12.35
N SER A 102 2.31 21.52 -12.23
CA SER A 102 2.64 20.58 -13.31
C SER A 102 1.58 20.60 -14.42
N ALA A 103 2.05 20.65 -15.68
CA ALA A 103 1.23 20.55 -16.87
C ALA A 103 2.00 19.77 -17.94
N PRO A 104 1.64 18.53 -18.31
CA PRO A 104 0.50 17.77 -17.77
C PRO A 104 0.66 17.44 -16.29
N ARG A 105 -0.46 17.10 -15.65
CA ARG A 105 -0.45 16.79 -14.21
C ARG A 105 0.46 15.60 -13.92
N ARG A 106 1.37 15.81 -12.98
CA ARG A 106 2.23 14.77 -12.43
C ARG A 106 1.94 14.60 -10.95
N TYR A 107 2.31 13.44 -10.41
CA TYR A 107 2.15 13.15 -8.98
C TYR A 107 3.51 13.11 -8.31
N GLU A 108 3.52 13.44 -7.04
CA GLU A 108 4.69 13.32 -6.17
C GLU A 108 4.33 12.56 -4.91
N VAL A 109 5.33 12.00 -4.23
CA VAL A 109 5.12 11.38 -2.91
C VAL A 109 4.95 12.51 -1.89
N ALA A 110 3.80 12.52 -1.21
CA ALA A 110 3.53 13.51 -0.17
C ALA A 110 4.10 13.07 1.17
N GLU A 111 3.91 11.80 1.53
CA GLU A 111 4.36 11.26 2.82
C GLU A 111 4.25 9.73 2.82
N LEU A 112 4.90 9.13 3.80
CA LEU A 112 4.67 7.73 4.18
C LEU A 112 3.77 7.73 5.41
N LEU A 113 2.60 7.10 5.30
CA LEU A 113 1.67 6.98 6.41
C LEU A 113 2.06 5.79 7.28
N ASP A 114 2.43 6.07 8.51
CA ASP A 114 2.69 5.04 9.52
C ASP A 114 1.39 4.74 10.27
N LEU A 115 0.55 3.89 9.69
CA LEU A 115 -0.76 3.56 10.26
C LEU A 115 -0.64 2.87 11.61
N GLN A 116 0.44 2.11 11.84
CA GLN A 116 0.65 1.45 13.12
C GLN A 116 0.83 2.47 14.24
N SER A 117 1.63 3.51 14.01
CA SER A 117 1.81 4.60 14.96
C SER A 117 0.52 5.39 15.19
N ILE A 118 -0.25 5.62 14.13
CA ILE A 118 -1.56 6.29 14.23
C ILE A 118 -2.50 5.46 15.11
N ARG A 119 -2.56 4.14 14.88
CA ARG A 119 -3.37 3.23 15.69
C ARG A 119 -2.96 3.26 17.17
N GLU A 120 -1.66 3.17 17.44
CA GLU A 120 -1.15 3.16 18.81
C GLU A 120 -1.48 4.48 19.53
N ALA A 121 -1.32 5.61 18.85
CA ALA A 121 -1.67 6.92 19.41
C ALA A 121 -3.17 7.03 19.71
N ALA A 122 -4.02 6.59 18.76
CA ALA A 122 -5.47 6.60 18.95
C ALA A 122 -5.90 5.69 20.10
N ARG A 123 -5.27 4.52 20.22
CA ARG A 123 -5.57 3.57 21.30
C ARG A 123 -5.34 4.16 22.69
N ARG A 124 -4.33 5.00 22.84
CA ARG A 124 -4.06 5.69 24.11
C ARG A 124 -5.13 6.70 24.52
N GLN A 125 -6.03 7.08 23.58
CA GLN A 125 -7.14 8.00 23.84
C GLN A 125 -8.44 7.30 24.29
N ARG A 126 -8.47 5.98 24.31
CA ARG A 126 -9.64 5.22 24.79
C ARG A 126 -9.80 5.30 26.30
#